data_af7dafd943ccac0913aeecbb53900e7e
#
_entry.id   af7dafd943ccac0913aeecbb53900e7e
#
_cell.length_a   1.000
_cell.length_b   1.000
_cell.length_c   1.000
_cell.angle_alpha   90.00
_cell.angle_beta   90.00
_cell.angle_gamma   90.00
#
_symmetry.space_group_name_H-M   'P 1'
#
loop_
_entity.id
_entity.type
_entity.pdbx_description
1 polymer ?
#
loop_
_entity_poly.entity_id
_entity_poly.type
_entity_poly.pdbx_seq_one_letter_code
_entity_poly.pdbx_strand_id
1 'polypeptide(L)'
;MILQRIKSPSDRTNGILTLPDGSEYYSLERPWLNNQTSISCIPAGHYKFARDTHGRFQWFEVLDVNGRTNIEMHLGTKPSHSEGCILLPKVCLIAMKNTFYNDLDLTYVLEIRNP
;
A
#
# COMPACT_ATOMS: atom_id res chain seq x y z
N MET A 1 -9.78 -1.19 5.28
CA MET A 1 -8.39 -1.69 5.50
C MET A 1 -7.59 -0.65 6.27
N ILE A 2 -6.78 -1.09 7.19
CA ILE A 2 -5.92 -0.20 8.00
C ILE A 2 -4.47 -0.62 7.85
N LEU A 3 -3.61 0.32 7.47
CA LEU A 3 -2.17 0.16 7.50
C LEU A 3 -1.62 0.93 8.71
N GLN A 4 -1.23 0.22 9.75
CA GLN A 4 -0.60 0.80 10.92
C GLN A 4 0.92 0.74 10.74
N ARG A 5 1.53 1.89 10.51
CA ARG A 5 2.98 2.00 10.49
C ARG A 5 3.53 1.88 11.89
N ILE A 6 4.68 1.22 12.01
CA ILE A 6 5.37 1.02 13.29
C ILE A 6 6.72 1.72 13.25
N LYS A 7 7.34 1.91 14.43
CA LYS A 7 8.67 2.49 14.52
C LYS A 7 9.65 1.65 13.68
N SER A 8 10.39 2.32 12.81
CA SER A 8 11.19 1.66 11.77
C SER A 8 12.60 2.22 11.71
N PRO A 9 13.58 1.46 11.19
CA PRO A 9 14.90 2.01 10.85
C PRO A 9 14.78 3.15 9.82
N SER A 10 15.85 3.93 9.69
CA SER A 10 15.84 5.11 8.82
C SER A 10 15.75 4.80 7.31
N ASP A 11 16.00 3.55 6.90
CA ASP A 11 16.05 3.13 5.50
C ASP A 11 14.72 2.56 4.98
N ARG A 12 13.71 2.45 5.83
CA ARG A 12 12.42 1.84 5.47
C ARG A 12 11.29 2.27 6.40
N THR A 13 10.06 1.95 5.99
CA THR A 13 8.89 2.03 6.83
C THR A 13 8.24 0.65 6.90
N ASN A 14 8.21 0.08 8.08
CA ASN A 14 7.51 -1.18 8.34
C ASN A 14 6.10 -0.89 8.83
N GLY A 15 5.17 -1.79 8.55
CA GLY A 15 3.81 -1.66 9.01
C GLY A 15 3.08 -2.99 9.09
N ILE A 16 1.85 -2.92 9.56
CA ILE A 16 0.93 -4.06 9.61
C ILE A 16 -0.35 -3.63 8.93
N LEU A 17 -0.71 -4.36 7.89
CA LEU A 17 -1.96 -4.17 7.16
C LEU A 17 -3.01 -5.12 7.71
N THR A 18 -4.14 -4.58 8.14
CA THR A 18 -5.28 -5.35 8.63
C THR A 18 -6.41 -5.32 7.61
N LEU A 19 -6.83 -6.49 7.16
CA LEU A 19 -7.94 -6.66 6.25
C LEU A 19 -9.30 -6.61 7.00
N PRO A 20 -10.42 -6.48 6.27
CA PRO A 20 -11.74 -6.41 6.92
C PRO A 20 -12.10 -7.62 7.80
N ASP A 21 -11.55 -8.80 7.50
CA ASP A 21 -11.77 -10.01 8.30
C ASP A 21 -10.88 -10.09 9.55
N GLY A 22 -10.03 -9.07 9.78
CA GLY A 22 -9.11 -9.01 10.91
C GLY A 22 -7.76 -9.68 10.67
N SER A 23 -7.54 -10.31 9.52
CA SER A 23 -6.23 -10.88 9.20
C SER A 23 -5.18 -9.79 9.04
N GLU A 24 -3.95 -10.07 9.47
CA GLU A 24 -2.87 -9.11 9.51
C GLU A 24 -1.68 -9.60 8.71
N TYR A 25 -1.02 -8.66 8.01
CA TYR A 25 0.13 -8.94 7.17
C TYR A 25 1.17 -7.83 7.31
N TYR A 26 2.45 -8.17 7.21
CA TYR A 26 3.51 -7.18 7.19
C TYR A 26 3.49 -6.38 5.91
N SER A 27 3.79 -5.09 6.03
CA SER A 27 3.98 -4.18 4.91
C SER A 27 5.36 -3.56 4.95
N LEU A 28 5.85 -3.17 3.78
CA LEU A 28 7.14 -2.52 3.63
C LEU A 28 7.01 -1.35 2.66
N GLU A 29 7.52 -0.20 3.07
CA GLU A 29 7.52 1.00 2.26
C GLU A 29 8.89 1.66 2.28
N ARG A 30 9.13 2.60 1.37
CA ARG A 30 10.22 3.55 1.45
C ARG A 30 10.18 4.32 2.77
N PRO A 31 11.29 4.88 3.26
CA PRO A 31 11.25 5.77 4.40
C PRO A 31 10.47 7.05 4.08
N TRP A 32 10.03 7.76 5.12
CA TRP A 32 9.38 9.05 4.93
C TRP A 32 10.43 10.10 4.55
N LEU A 33 10.31 10.65 3.36
CA LEU A 33 11.17 11.71 2.82
C LEU A 33 10.31 12.84 2.25
N ASN A 34 9.41 13.36 3.06
CA ASN A 34 8.55 14.50 2.74
C ASN A 34 7.72 14.31 1.47
N ASN A 35 7.22 13.08 1.25
CA ASN A 35 6.42 12.73 0.07
C ASN A 35 7.13 12.97 -1.27
N GLN A 36 8.45 12.98 -1.27
CA GLN A 36 9.21 13.16 -2.52
C GLN A 36 8.99 11.99 -3.47
N THR A 37 8.74 12.32 -4.74
CA THR A 37 8.48 11.33 -5.78
C THR A 37 9.62 10.34 -5.92
N SER A 38 9.30 9.07 -6.09
CA SER A 38 10.19 7.93 -6.32
C SER A 38 11.06 7.50 -5.12
N ILE A 39 11.13 8.27 -4.03
CA ILE A 39 12.02 7.96 -2.90
C ILE A 39 11.31 7.90 -1.55
N SER A 40 10.13 8.49 -1.42
CA SER A 40 9.40 8.54 -0.15
C SER A 40 8.18 7.62 -0.16
N CYS A 41 7.84 7.06 1.00
CA CYS A 41 6.49 6.54 1.21
C CYS A 41 5.47 7.69 1.14
N ILE A 42 4.20 7.35 0.94
CA ILE A 42 3.12 8.35 0.88
C ILE A 42 2.73 8.82 2.28
N PRO A 43 2.09 9.98 2.42
CA PRO A 43 1.65 10.47 3.73
C PRO A 43 0.65 9.53 4.40
N ALA A 44 0.61 9.55 5.72
CA ALA A 44 -0.50 8.96 6.46
C ALA A 44 -1.80 9.70 6.12
N GLY A 45 -2.94 9.02 6.22
CA GLY A 45 -4.23 9.60 5.91
C GLY A 45 -5.23 8.57 5.42
N HIS A 46 -6.33 9.06 4.88
CA HIS A 46 -7.38 8.24 4.31
C HIS A 46 -7.31 8.29 2.79
N TYR A 47 -7.30 7.11 2.18
CA TYR A 47 -7.23 6.95 0.73
C TYR A 47 -8.32 6.03 0.24
N LYS A 48 -8.65 6.15 -1.03
CA LYS A 48 -9.38 5.12 -1.76
C LYS A 48 -8.39 4.27 -2.54
N PHE A 49 -8.69 2.99 -2.68
CA PHE A 49 -7.95 2.12 -3.57
C PHE A 49 -8.91 1.30 -4.41
N ALA A 50 -8.45 0.86 -5.54
CA ALA A 50 -9.22 0.06 -6.48
C ALA A 50 -8.34 -1.01 -7.10
N ARG A 51 -8.98 -2.02 -7.67
CA ARG A 51 -8.30 -3.00 -8.50
C ARG A 51 -7.63 -2.28 -9.67
N ASP A 52 -6.35 -2.50 -9.86
CA ASP A 52 -5.63 -1.98 -11.01
C ASP A 52 -5.78 -2.94 -12.19
N THR A 53 -6.39 -2.47 -13.27
CA THR A 53 -6.57 -3.22 -14.52
C THR A 53 -5.67 -2.72 -15.65
N HIS A 54 -4.94 -1.64 -15.42
CA HIS A 54 -4.14 -0.96 -16.45
C HIS A 54 -2.66 -0.86 -16.10
N GLY A 55 -2.33 -0.91 -14.82
CA GLY A 55 -0.99 -0.70 -14.32
C GLY A 55 -0.07 -1.89 -14.55
N ARG A 56 1.21 -1.65 -14.30
CA ARG A 56 2.29 -2.62 -14.47
C ARG A 56 2.13 -3.88 -13.62
N PHE A 57 1.62 -3.71 -12.39
CA PHE A 57 1.55 -4.79 -11.41
C PHE A 57 0.21 -5.50 -11.38
N GLN A 58 -0.85 -4.84 -11.82
CA GLN A 58 -2.21 -5.39 -11.91
C GLN A 58 -2.76 -5.97 -10.59
N TRP A 59 -2.36 -5.38 -9.46
CA TRP A 59 -2.92 -5.70 -8.14
C TRP A 59 -3.93 -4.64 -7.70
N PHE A 60 -3.51 -3.67 -6.93
CA PHE A 60 -4.37 -2.59 -6.44
C PHE A 60 -3.65 -1.26 -6.52
N GLU A 61 -4.38 -0.22 -6.90
CA GLU A 61 -3.86 1.14 -6.98
C GLU A 61 -4.46 2.00 -5.87
N VAL A 62 -3.61 2.76 -5.18
CA VAL A 62 -4.03 3.78 -4.23
C VAL A 62 -4.27 5.08 -5.00
N LEU A 63 -5.49 5.60 -4.91
CA LEU A 63 -5.96 6.71 -5.73
C LEU A 63 -5.72 8.06 -5.06
N ASP A 64 -5.58 9.10 -5.88
CA ASP A 64 -5.55 10.51 -5.46
C ASP A 64 -4.53 10.82 -4.36
N VAL A 65 -3.35 10.23 -4.46
CA VAL A 65 -2.24 10.59 -3.58
C VAL A 65 -1.67 11.93 -4.03
N ASN A 66 -1.70 12.92 -3.16
CA ASN A 66 -1.28 14.27 -3.48
C ASN A 66 0.16 14.32 -4.03
N GLY A 67 0.31 14.87 -5.24
CA GLY A 67 1.61 14.99 -5.90
C GLY A 67 2.21 13.67 -6.41
N ARG A 68 1.46 12.58 -6.37
CA ARG A 68 1.97 11.25 -6.75
C ARG A 68 1.01 10.55 -7.72
N THR A 69 1.56 9.68 -8.54
CA THR A 69 0.80 8.83 -9.48
C THR A 69 1.35 7.40 -9.41
N ASN A 70 0.55 6.45 -9.86
CA ASN A 70 0.93 5.03 -9.93
C ASN A 70 1.39 4.45 -8.59
N ILE A 71 0.75 4.84 -7.50
CA ILE A 71 1.00 4.25 -6.19
C ILE A 71 0.21 2.95 -6.11
N GLU A 72 0.93 1.86 -5.99
CA GLU A 72 0.39 0.50 -6.04
C GLU A 72 0.63 -0.23 -4.73
N MET A 73 -0.20 -1.22 -4.46
CA MET A 73 0.08 -2.26 -3.48
C MET A 73 0.52 -3.49 -4.26
N HIS A 74 1.78 -3.90 -4.15
CA HIS A 74 2.32 -4.99 -4.95
C HIS A 74 3.40 -5.78 -4.21
N LEU A 75 3.91 -6.83 -4.87
CA LEU A 75 4.96 -7.68 -4.33
C LEU A 75 6.28 -6.93 -4.20
N GLY A 76 7.02 -7.23 -3.12
CA GLY A 76 8.38 -6.75 -2.93
C GLY A 76 8.90 -7.13 -1.56
N THR A 77 10.22 -7.27 -1.44
CA THR A 77 10.89 -7.68 -0.21
C THR A 77 11.97 -6.71 0.26
N LYS A 78 12.26 -5.68 -0.52
CA LYS A 78 13.26 -4.65 -0.20
C LYS A 78 12.68 -3.27 -0.48
N PRO A 79 13.04 -2.23 0.29
CA PRO A 79 12.58 -0.87 0.01
C PRO A 79 12.87 -0.42 -1.42
N SER A 80 13.99 -0.87 -2.00
CA SER A 80 14.37 -0.55 -3.38
C SER A 80 13.42 -1.12 -4.44
N HIS A 81 12.53 -2.06 -4.09
CA HIS A 81 11.49 -2.56 -4.98
C HIS A 81 10.31 -1.58 -5.10
N SER A 82 10.34 -0.47 -4.39
CA SER A 82 9.30 0.53 -4.34
C SER A 82 9.82 1.91 -4.74
N GLU A 83 8.97 2.69 -5.39
CA GLU A 83 9.16 4.13 -5.62
C GLU A 83 8.08 4.93 -4.87
N GLY A 84 7.61 4.40 -3.75
CA GLY A 84 6.51 4.95 -2.96
C GLY A 84 5.35 3.99 -2.78
N CYS A 85 5.36 2.88 -3.50
CA CYS A 85 4.35 1.83 -3.42
C CYS A 85 4.42 1.10 -2.07
N ILE A 86 3.31 0.51 -1.69
CA ILE A 86 3.21 -0.33 -0.49
C ILE A 86 3.51 -1.77 -0.91
N LEU A 87 4.57 -2.33 -0.36
CA LEU A 87 4.99 -3.70 -0.66
C LEU A 87 4.34 -4.67 0.32
N LEU A 88 3.76 -5.73 -0.22
CA LEU A 88 3.02 -6.72 0.55
C LEU A 88 3.45 -8.14 0.13
N PRO A 89 3.38 -9.12 1.04
CA PRO A 89 3.64 -10.50 0.66
C PRO A 89 2.52 -11.05 -0.24
N LYS A 90 2.85 -12.03 -1.04
CA LYS A 90 1.90 -12.61 -2.01
C LYS A 90 0.64 -13.14 -1.33
N VAL A 91 0.76 -13.74 -0.16
CA VAL A 91 -0.39 -14.26 0.60
C VAL A 91 -1.38 -13.15 0.94
N CYS A 92 -0.89 -11.95 1.25
CA CYS A 92 -1.73 -10.79 1.51
C CYS A 92 -2.46 -10.33 0.24
N LEU A 93 -1.75 -10.24 -0.87
CA LEU A 93 -2.34 -9.81 -2.14
C LEU A 93 -3.41 -10.79 -2.64
N ILE A 94 -3.20 -12.09 -2.44
CA ILE A 94 -4.20 -13.11 -2.75
C ILE A 94 -5.44 -12.95 -1.86
N ALA A 95 -5.25 -12.72 -0.55
CA ALA A 95 -6.35 -12.48 0.37
C ALA A 95 -7.14 -11.23 -0.02
N MET A 96 -6.46 -10.15 -0.43
CA MET A 96 -7.09 -8.95 -0.94
C MET A 96 -7.89 -9.21 -2.22
N LYS A 97 -7.37 -10.01 -3.13
CA LYS A 97 -8.12 -10.43 -4.33
C LYS A 97 -9.42 -11.11 -3.97
N ASN A 98 -9.35 -12.06 -3.05
CA ASN A 98 -10.53 -12.81 -2.62
C ASN A 98 -11.59 -11.92 -1.95
N THR A 99 -11.15 -10.83 -1.31
CA THR A 99 -12.03 -9.90 -0.61
C THR A 99 -12.61 -8.83 -1.56
N PHE A 100 -11.80 -8.28 -2.47
CA PHE A 100 -12.11 -7.05 -3.19
C PHE A 100 -12.27 -7.18 -4.71
N TYR A 101 -12.02 -8.34 -5.29
CA TYR A 101 -12.11 -8.51 -6.75
C TYR A 101 -13.51 -8.79 -7.28
N ASN A 102 -14.53 -8.67 -6.46
CA ASN A 102 -15.89 -9.03 -6.85
C ASN A 102 -16.55 -8.03 -7.80
N ASP A 103 -16.05 -6.76 -7.81
CA ASP A 103 -16.60 -5.71 -8.64
C ASP A 103 -15.48 -4.79 -9.11
N LEU A 104 -15.35 -4.60 -10.43
CA LEU A 104 -14.29 -3.80 -11.03
C LEU A 104 -14.47 -2.30 -10.80
N ASP A 105 -15.70 -1.86 -10.58
CA ASP A 105 -16.04 -0.44 -10.47
C ASP A 105 -16.01 0.08 -9.04
N LEU A 106 -15.83 -0.80 -8.05
CA LEU A 106 -15.83 -0.40 -6.65
C LEU A 106 -14.48 0.13 -6.21
N THR A 107 -14.54 1.17 -5.39
CA THR A 107 -13.40 1.64 -4.62
C THR A 107 -13.59 1.27 -3.16
N TYR A 108 -12.47 1.11 -2.45
CA TYR A 108 -12.42 0.71 -1.05
C TYR A 108 -11.57 1.71 -0.27
N VAL A 109 -11.71 1.72 1.05
CA VAL A 109 -10.99 2.68 1.90
C VAL A 109 -9.76 2.05 2.51
N LEU A 110 -8.63 2.76 2.42
CA LEU A 110 -7.37 2.48 3.10
C LEU A 110 -7.06 3.63 4.05
N GLU A 111 -6.94 3.35 5.33
CA GLU A 111 -6.43 4.29 6.32
C GLU A 111 -4.99 3.95 6.64
N ILE A 112 -4.09 4.92 6.52
CA ILE A 112 -2.67 4.79 6.88
C ILE A 112 -2.43 5.63 8.13
N ARG A 113 -1.92 4.99 9.18
CA ARG A 113 -1.63 5.61 10.47
C ARG A 113 -0.13 5.59 10.74
N ASN A 114 0.41 6.72 11.18
CA ASN A 114 1.78 6.78 11.69
C ASN A 114 1.90 6.18 13.09
N PRO A 115 3.13 5.79 13.48
CA PRO A 115 3.38 5.27 14.84
C PRO A 115 2.98 6.23 15.93
#